data_34b72424269c3915c86f22c8b6522d75
#
_entry.id   34b72424269c3915c86f22c8b6522d75
#
_cell.length_a   1.000
_cell.length_b   1.000
_cell.length_c   1.000
_cell.angle_alpha   90.00
_cell.angle_beta   90.00
_cell.angle_gamma   90.00
#
_symmetry.space_group_name_H-M   'P 1'
#
loop_
_entity.id
_entity.type
_entity.pdbx_description
1 polymer ?
#
loop_
_entity_poly.entity_id
_entity_poly.type
_entity_poly.pdbx_seq_one_letter_code
_entity_poly.pdbx_strand_id
1 'polypeptide(L)'
;MPYVRSRYYREEEKPAGYRRVEAGFGLLEKNTLFHQLDGYITAKPSHLNAKGSLACVMKDGNIYVNMRANLSPEQWCYVMAHNLLHLAFGHFDKASIPSDCEFVPALWNKACDIYITRFLYDIRLGEPICAHPAEAYPIKLNSEQKIYEYLLKHQDNGAQICGTNSEKLKDMIGVERPIVYKKSS
;
A
#
# COMPACT_ATOMS: atom_id res chain seq x y z
N MET A 1 -15.82 -13.38 -10.21
CA MET A 1 -16.29 -12.27 -9.34
C MET A 1 -15.46 -12.29 -8.08
N PRO A 2 -14.58 -11.33 -7.90
CA PRO A 2 -13.82 -11.21 -6.69
C PRO A 2 -14.58 -10.36 -5.70
N TYR A 3 -14.35 -10.71 -4.53
CA TYR A 3 -15.27 -10.42 -3.47
C TYR A 3 -14.49 -9.77 -2.35
N VAL A 4 -14.85 -8.54 -2.06
CA VAL A 4 -15.08 -8.25 -0.66
C VAL A 4 -16.27 -9.13 -0.26
N ARG A 5 -16.08 -10.46 -0.19
CA ARG A 5 -17.13 -11.35 0.33
C ARG A 5 -17.31 -11.00 1.78
N SER A 6 -18.37 -10.27 2.06
CA SER A 6 -18.93 -10.11 3.39
C SER A 6 -19.36 -11.47 3.93
N ARG A 7 -18.39 -12.29 4.35
CA ARG A 7 -18.70 -13.37 5.29
C ARG A 7 -19.14 -12.84 6.65
N TYR A 8 -19.01 -11.52 6.87
CA TYR A 8 -19.18 -10.88 8.17
C TYR A 8 -20.48 -10.10 8.33
N TYR A 9 -21.15 -9.71 7.24
CA TYR A 9 -22.37 -8.90 7.32
C TYR A 9 -23.41 -9.39 6.31
N ARG A 10 -24.68 -9.48 6.73
CA ARG A 10 -25.80 -9.55 5.79
C ARG A 10 -25.92 -8.21 5.09
N GLU A 11 -26.47 -8.17 3.86
CA GLU A 11 -26.62 -6.92 3.09
C GLU A 11 -27.26 -5.78 3.89
N GLU A 12 -28.26 -6.11 4.70
CA GLU A 12 -29.02 -5.16 5.52
C GLU A 12 -28.22 -4.63 6.72
N GLU A 13 -27.18 -5.36 7.14
CA GLU A 13 -26.36 -5.08 8.32
C GLU A 13 -25.03 -4.39 7.99
N LYS A 14 -24.73 -4.17 6.69
CA LYS A 14 -23.47 -3.56 6.27
C LYS A 14 -23.33 -2.14 6.80
N PRO A 15 -22.31 -1.82 7.62
CA PRO A 15 -22.05 -0.47 8.07
C PRO A 15 -21.79 0.48 6.90
N ALA A 16 -22.09 1.76 7.06
CA ALA A 16 -21.84 2.76 6.02
C ALA A 16 -20.37 2.79 5.54
N GLY A 17 -19.42 2.57 6.45
CA GLY A 17 -17.99 2.45 6.12
C GLY A 17 -17.69 1.27 5.20
N TYR A 18 -18.33 0.12 5.43
CA TYR A 18 -18.19 -1.05 4.58
C TYR A 18 -18.68 -0.79 3.16
N ARG A 19 -19.86 -0.16 3.02
CA ARG A 19 -20.44 0.17 1.70
C ARG A 19 -19.53 1.12 0.89
N ARG A 20 -18.87 2.08 1.55
CA ARG A 20 -17.91 2.97 0.88
C ARG A 20 -16.68 2.24 0.39
N VAL A 21 -16.10 1.35 1.20
CA VAL A 21 -14.97 0.49 0.79
C VAL A 21 -15.38 -0.42 -0.38
N GLU A 22 -16.55 -1.04 -0.30
CA GLU A 22 -17.09 -1.91 -1.36
C GLU A 22 -17.32 -1.13 -2.67
N ALA A 23 -17.85 0.10 -2.59
CA ALA A 23 -18.02 0.97 -3.75
C ALA A 23 -16.67 1.36 -4.37
N GLY A 24 -15.67 1.69 -3.55
CA GLY A 24 -14.30 1.98 -4.02
C GLY A 24 -13.66 0.78 -4.70
N PHE A 25 -13.85 -0.41 -4.15
CA PHE A 25 -13.40 -1.65 -4.77
C PHE A 25 -14.09 -1.90 -6.12
N GLY A 26 -15.40 -1.66 -6.20
CA GLY A 26 -16.15 -1.77 -7.47
C GLY A 26 -15.69 -0.78 -8.55
N LEU A 27 -15.12 0.38 -8.18
CA LEU A 27 -14.45 1.28 -9.12
C LEU A 27 -13.12 0.70 -9.60
N LEU A 28 -12.36 0.07 -8.70
CA LEU A 28 -11.09 -0.57 -9.03
C LEU A 28 -11.27 -1.74 -9.99
N GLU A 29 -12.28 -2.58 -9.78
CA GLU A 29 -12.62 -3.73 -10.64
C GLU A 29 -12.92 -3.33 -12.10
N LYS A 30 -13.45 -2.14 -12.32
CA LYS A 30 -13.74 -1.61 -13.66
C LYS A 30 -12.49 -1.19 -14.41
N ASN A 31 -11.37 -1.02 -13.71
CA ASN A 31 -10.10 -0.68 -14.34
C ASN A 31 -9.42 -1.95 -14.87
N THR A 32 -9.13 -1.98 -16.18
CA THR A 32 -8.57 -3.15 -16.88
C THR A 32 -7.23 -3.62 -16.31
N LEU A 33 -6.43 -2.71 -15.75
CA LEU A 33 -5.14 -3.03 -15.14
C LEU A 33 -5.31 -3.86 -13.87
N PHE A 34 -6.35 -3.59 -13.09
CA PHE A 34 -6.58 -4.23 -11.80
C PHE A 34 -7.53 -5.42 -11.87
N HIS A 35 -8.29 -5.57 -12.95
CA HIS A 35 -9.26 -6.66 -13.11
C HIS A 35 -8.63 -8.08 -13.00
N GLN A 36 -7.39 -8.24 -13.39
CA GLN A 36 -6.69 -9.53 -13.29
C GLN A 36 -6.11 -9.82 -11.89
N LEU A 37 -5.91 -8.79 -11.07
CA LEU A 37 -5.35 -8.93 -9.72
C LEU A 37 -6.41 -9.33 -8.68
N ASP A 38 -7.63 -9.37 -9.07
CA ASP A 38 -8.87 -9.47 -8.36
C ASP A 38 -9.08 -10.78 -7.57
N GLY A 39 -8.57 -11.90 -8.07
CA GLY A 39 -8.74 -13.23 -7.45
C GLY A 39 -7.91 -13.46 -6.18
N TYR A 40 -6.99 -12.57 -5.86
CA TYR A 40 -5.96 -12.80 -4.82
C TYR A 40 -6.15 -11.96 -3.55
N ILE A 41 -7.24 -11.16 -3.46
CA ILE A 41 -7.36 -10.16 -2.42
C ILE A 41 -8.55 -10.40 -1.52
N THR A 42 -8.31 -10.27 -0.23
CA THR A 42 -9.38 -10.24 0.76
C THR A 42 -9.27 -8.96 1.59
N ALA A 43 -10.21 -8.04 1.41
CA ALA A 43 -10.34 -6.90 2.31
C ALA A 43 -10.97 -7.36 3.64
N LYS A 44 -10.30 -7.08 4.75
CA LYS A 44 -10.74 -7.43 6.10
C LYS A 44 -10.92 -6.17 6.94
N PRO A 45 -11.97 -6.09 7.76
CA PRO A 45 -12.07 -5.02 8.74
C PRO A 45 -10.84 -5.03 9.66
N SER A 46 -10.22 -3.89 9.84
CA SER A 46 -9.06 -3.78 10.72
C SER A 46 -9.51 -3.41 12.14
N HIS A 47 -9.03 -4.18 13.11
CA HIS A 47 -8.99 -3.76 14.51
C HIS A 47 -7.73 -2.94 14.81
N LEU A 48 -6.82 -2.80 13.85
CA LEU A 48 -5.62 -1.96 13.92
C LEU A 48 -6.01 -0.48 13.79
N ASN A 49 -6.87 -0.03 14.69
CA ASN A 49 -7.40 1.33 14.72
C ASN A 49 -6.41 2.33 15.31
N ALA A 50 -5.16 2.35 14.83
CA ALA A 50 -4.32 3.49 15.11
C ALA A 50 -4.92 4.71 14.41
N LYS A 51 -5.03 5.80 15.14
CA LYS A 51 -5.55 7.07 14.64
C LYS A 51 -4.76 7.47 13.36
N GLY A 52 -5.46 7.59 12.23
CA GLY A 52 -4.85 7.97 10.94
C GLY A 52 -4.48 6.82 10.01
N SER A 53 -4.65 5.54 10.40
CA SER A 53 -4.46 4.42 9.48
C SER A 53 -5.70 4.20 8.63
N LEU A 54 -5.51 4.02 7.33
CA LEU A 54 -6.59 3.72 6.38
C LEU A 54 -6.59 2.25 6.00
N ALA A 55 -5.47 1.72 5.54
CA ALA A 55 -5.32 0.33 5.17
C ALA A 55 -3.87 -0.14 5.31
N CYS A 56 -3.67 -1.45 5.35
CA CYS A 56 -2.36 -2.07 5.21
C CYS A 56 -2.52 -3.44 4.54
N VAL A 57 -1.45 -3.90 3.89
CA VAL A 57 -1.41 -5.16 3.16
C VAL A 57 -0.39 -6.11 3.76
N MET A 58 -0.72 -7.39 3.77
CA MET A 58 0.19 -8.48 4.13
C MET A 58 0.62 -9.25 2.89
N LYS A 59 1.76 -9.92 2.99
CA LYS A 59 2.32 -10.75 1.91
C LYS A 59 1.36 -11.82 1.37
N ASP A 60 0.45 -12.32 2.19
CA ASP A 60 -0.55 -13.33 1.83
C ASP A 60 -1.74 -12.78 1.03
N GLY A 61 -1.73 -11.49 0.65
CA GLY A 61 -2.80 -10.83 -0.08
C GLY A 61 -3.94 -10.30 0.79
N ASN A 62 -3.86 -10.41 2.11
CA ASN A 62 -4.86 -9.81 2.98
C ASN A 62 -4.63 -8.30 3.09
N ILE A 63 -5.66 -7.52 2.78
CA ILE A 63 -5.68 -6.08 3.00
C ILE A 63 -6.61 -5.77 4.17
N TYR A 64 -6.06 -5.14 5.20
CA TYR A 64 -6.82 -4.71 6.37
C TYR A 64 -7.22 -3.25 6.19
N VAL A 65 -8.50 -2.96 6.33
CA VAL A 65 -9.08 -1.63 6.09
C VAL A 65 -9.74 -1.06 7.33
N ASN A 66 -9.56 0.23 7.56
CA ASN A 66 -10.22 0.96 8.64
C ASN A 66 -11.62 1.41 8.18
N MET A 67 -12.63 0.61 8.48
CA MET A 67 -14.03 0.89 8.11
C MET A 67 -14.58 2.19 8.73
N ARG A 68 -13.90 2.78 9.71
CA ARG A 68 -14.30 4.04 10.35
C ARG A 68 -13.79 5.28 9.62
N ALA A 69 -12.86 5.10 8.67
CA ALA A 69 -12.35 6.21 7.87
C ALA A 69 -13.46 6.77 6.96
N ASN A 70 -13.60 8.08 6.97
CA ASN A 70 -14.63 8.77 6.19
C ASN A 70 -14.07 9.22 4.83
N LEU A 71 -13.81 8.26 3.94
CA LEU A 71 -13.33 8.49 2.58
C LEU A 71 -14.46 8.33 1.56
N SER A 72 -14.33 9.03 0.42
CA SER A 72 -15.19 8.82 -0.75
C SER A 72 -14.91 7.44 -1.39
N PRO A 73 -15.81 6.91 -2.24
CA PRO A 73 -15.52 5.72 -3.03
C PRO A 73 -14.27 5.86 -3.90
N GLU A 74 -14.02 7.05 -4.47
CA GLU A 74 -12.85 7.35 -5.29
C GLU A 74 -11.55 7.32 -4.48
N GLN A 75 -11.58 7.85 -3.25
CA GLN A 75 -10.46 7.77 -2.31
C GLN A 75 -10.22 6.32 -1.86
N TRP A 76 -11.28 5.55 -1.62
CA TRP A 76 -11.14 4.12 -1.32
C TRP A 76 -10.59 3.33 -2.50
N CYS A 77 -10.98 3.67 -3.73
CA CYS A 77 -10.40 3.09 -4.94
C CYS A 77 -8.88 3.30 -4.97
N TYR A 78 -8.42 4.54 -4.69
CA TYR A 78 -6.99 4.87 -4.59
C TYR A 78 -6.29 4.06 -3.49
N VAL A 79 -6.85 4.02 -2.28
CA VAL A 79 -6.28 3.31 -1.12
C VAL A 79 -6.16 1.81 -1.41
N MET A 80 -7.18 1.20 -2.01
CA MET A 80 -7.16 -0.23 -2.36
C MET A 80 -6.14 -0.51 -3.46
N ALA A 81 -6.08 0.33 -4.51
CA ALA A 81 -5.09 0.23 -5.57
C ALA A 81 -3.67 0.32 -5.03
N HIS A 82 -3.41 1.27 -4.11
CA HIS A 82 -2.11 1.44 -3.47
C HIS A 82 -1.65 0.15 -2.77
N ASN A 83 -2.50 -0.41 -1.92
CA ASN A 83 -2.17 -1.65 -1.20
C ASN A 83 -1.97 -2.84 -2.13
N LEU A 84 -2.75 -2.94 -3.22
CA LEU A 84 -2.60 -3.96 -4.25
C LEU A 84 -1.27 -3.88 -4.99
N LEU A 85 -0.84 -2.68 -5.31
CA LEU A 85 0.39 -2.48 -6.03
C LEU A 85 1.62 -2.89 -5.24
N HIS A 86 1.58 -2.89 -3.90
CA HIS A 86 2.65 -3.50 -3.11
C HIS A 86 2.83 -4.99 -3.41
N LEU A 87 1.75 -5.72 -3.67
CA LEU A 87 1.81 -7.13 -4.06
C LEU A 87 2.23 -7.28 -5.52
N ALA A 88 1.61 -6.50 -6.41
CA ALA A 88 1.84 -6.57 -7.85
C ALA A 88 3.28 -6.22 -8.24
N PHE A 89 3.90 -5.26 -7.57
CA PHE A 89 5.30 -4.87 -7.79
C PHE A 89 6.31 -5.74 -7.03
N GLY A 90 5.83 -6.74 -6.28
CA GLY A 90 6.70 -7.68 -5.57
C GLY A 90 7.48 -7.05 -4.40
N HIS A 91 6.94 -6.02 -3.74
CA HIS A 91 7.64 -5.31 -2.66
C HIS A 91 7.94 -6.18 -1.43
N PHE A 92 7.27 -7.32 -1.31
CA PHE A 92 7.53 -8.35 -0.28
C PHE A 92 8.56 -9.39 -0.72
N ASP A 93 8.98 -9.38 -1.97
CA ASP A 93 9.89 -10.38 -2.49
C ASP A 93 11.33 -10.08 -2.05
N LYS A 94 12.02 -11.12 -1.62
CA LYS A 94 13.42 -11.01 -1.17
C LYS A 94 14.34 -10.43 -2.24
N ALA A 95 14.04 -10.70 -3.51
CA ALA A 95 14.82 -10.20 -4.64
C ALA A 95 14.63 -8.69 -4.86
N SER A 96 13.51 -8.12 -4.44
CA SER A 96 13.22 -6.69 -4.56
C SER A 96 13.85 -5.88 -3.42
N ILE A 97 14.10 -6.51 -2.27
CA ILE A 97 14.66 -5.86 -1.08
C ILE A 97 16.17 -5.62 -1.28
N PRO A 98 16.67 -4.37 -1.11
CA PRO A 98 18.08 -4.07 -1.25
C PRO A 98 18.97 -4.93 -0.35
N SER A 99 19.99 -5.59 -0.92
CA SER A 99 20.92 -6.47 -0.21
C SER A 99 22.27 -5.82 0.12
N ASP A 100 22.62 -4.77 -0.61
CA ASP A 100 23.98 -4.19 -0.64
C ASP A 100 24.20 -3.10 0.42
N CYS A 101 23.15 -2.77 1.18
CA CYS A 101 23.17 -1.76 2.23
C CYS A 101 22.46 -2.23 3.48
N GLU A 102 22.62 -1.49 4.58
CA GLU A 102 21.83 -1.73 5.78
C GLU A 102 20.34 -1.59 5.45
N PHE A 103 19.57 -2.65 5.71
CA PHE A 103 18.14 -2.64 5.42
C PHE A 103 17.34 -2.00 6.55
N VAL A 104 16.68 -0.88 6.22
CA VAL A 104 15.77 -0.15 7.11
C VAL A 104 14.33 -0.33 6.61
N PRO A 105 13.53 -1.23 7.20
CA PRO A 105 12.18 -1.55 6.71
C PRO A 105 11.26 -0.35 6.57
N ALA A 106 11.39 0.66 7.42
CA ALA A 106 10.57 1.88 7.35
C ALA A 106 10.89 2.71 6.09
N LEU A 107 12.18 2.84 5.74
CA LEU A 107 12.61 3.54 4.53
C LEU A 107 12.26 2.77 3.27
N TRP A 108 12.31 1.42 3.31
CA TRP A 108 11.87 0.59 2.20
C TRP A 108 10.37 0.77 1.94
N ASN A 109 9.53 0.68 3.00
CA ASN A 109 8.11 0.97 2.86
C ASN A 109 7.87 2.35 2.24
N LYS A 110 8.54 3.39 2.76
CA LYS A 110 8.42 4.76 2.23
C LYS A 110 8.84 4.86 0.76
N ALA A 111 9.90 4.19 0.36
CA ALA A 111 10.34 4.17 -1.03
C ALA A 111 9.30 3.54 -1.96
N CYS A 112 8.71 2.42 -1.53
CA CYS A 112 7.62 1.75 -2.24
C CYS A 112 6.37 2.63 -2.34
N ASP A 113 6.00 3.32 -1.25
CA ASP A 113 4.84 4.23 -1.21
C ASP A 113 5.02 5.39 -2.18
N ILE A 114 6.23 5.99 -2.23
CA ILE A 114 6.55 7.07 -3.17
C ILE A 114 6.42 6.57 -4.62
N TYR A 115 6.94 5.40 -4.92
CA TYR A 115 6.88 4.80 -6.25
C TYR A 115 5.44 4.51 -6.67
N ILE A 116 4.66 3.84 -5.83
CA ILE A 116 3.25 3.54 -6.08
C ILE A 116 2.45 4.83 -6.26
N THR A 117 2.66 5.82 -5.40
CA THR A 117 1.91 7.08 -5.49
C THR A 117 2.14 7.78 -6.81
N ARG A 118 3.40 7.84 -7.31
CA ARG A 118 3.71 8.36 -8.65
C ARG A 118 2.96 7.61 -9.73
N PHE A 119 3.01 6.29 -9.68
CA PHE A 119 2.33 5.42 -10.64
C PHE A 119 0.81 5.69 -10.66
N LEU A 120 0.17 5.78 -9.49
CA LEU A 120 -1.28 6.05 -9.39
C LEU A 120 -1.66 7.44 -9.91
N TYR A 121 -0.81 8.45 -9.69
CA TYR A 121 -1.00 9.78 -10.27
C TYR A 121 -0.90 9.75 -11.79
N ASP A 122 0.08 9.04 -12.35
CA ASP A 122 0.30 8.93 -13.79
C ASP A 122 -0.89 8.28 -14.50
N ILE A 123 -1.46 7.22 -13.91
CA ILE A 123 -2.64 6.53 -14.46
C ILE A 123 -3.97 7.17 -14.06
N ARG A 124 -3.96 8.19 -13.20
CA ARG A 124 -5.13 8.94 -12.73
C ARG A 124 -6.23 8.04 -12.16
N LEU A 125 -5.84 7.08 -11.32
CA LEU A 125 -6.77 6.14 -10.71
C LEU A 125 -7.24 6.60 -9.33
N GLY A 126 -8.56 6.76 -9.19
CA GLY A 126 -9.18 7.21 -7.96
C GLY A 126 -8.87 8.66 -7.60
N GLU A 127 -9.19 9.05 -6.38
CA GLU A 127 -8.86 10.37 -5.84
C GLU A 127 -7.70 10.25 -4.85
N PRO A 128 -6.54 10.89 -5.10
CA PRO A 128 -5.39 10.82 -4.22
C PRO A 128 -5.70 11.34 -2.81
N ILE A 129 -5.12 10.66 -1.81
CA ILE A 129 -5.23 11.04 -0.39
C ILE A 129 -4.00 11.80 0.12
N CYS A 130 -3.00 12.01 -0.72
CA CYS A 130 -1.74 12.69 -0.41
C CYS A 130 -1.28 13.53 -1.60
N ALA A 131 -0.33 14.44 -1.36
CA ALA A 131 0.30 15.24 -2.40
C ALA A 131 1.16 14.41 -3.37
N HIS A 132 1.39 14.92 -4.57
CA HIS A 132 2.22 14.24 -5.56
C HIS A 132 3.70 14.22 -5.10
N PRO A 133 4.36 13.04 -5.06
CA PRO A 133 5.72 12.92 -4.51
C PRO A 133 6.79 13.68 -5.26
N ALA A 134 6.56 14.07 -6.51
CA ALA A 134 7.52 14.88 -7.29
C ALA A 134 7.78 16.27 -6.68
N GLU A 135 6.88 16.77 -5.84
CA GLU A 135 7.08 18.02 -5.10
C GLU A 135 8.20 17.91 -4.05
N ALA A 136 8.41 16.71 -3.52
CA ALA A 136 9.37 16.45 -2.45
C ALA A 136 10.59 15.63 -2.90
N TYR A 137 10.46 14.81 -3.96
CA TYR A 137 11.49 13.87 -4.40
C TYR A 137 11.82 14.04 -5.89
N PRO A 138 13.12 13.98 -6.29
CA PRO A 138 13.51 14.11 -7.68
C PRO A 138 12.87 13.05 -8.60
N ILE A 139 12.32 13.49 -9.74
CA ILE A 139 11.67 12.63 -10.74
C ILE A 139 12.61 11.55 -11.30
N LYS A 140 13.92 11.83 -11.38
CA LYS A 140 14.94 10.88 -11.85
C LYS A 140 15.06 9.59 -11.01
N LEU A 141 14.50 9.60 -9.80
CA LEU A 141 14.42 8.40 -8.94
C LEU A 141 13.27 7.51 -9.44
N ASN A 142 13.53 6.70 -10.45
CA ASN A 142 12.54 5.95 -11.21
C ASN A 142 12.43 4.46 -10.82
N SER A 143 12.95 4.09 -9.67
CA SER A 143 12.73 2.77 -9.06
C SER A 143 12.73 2.87 -7.54
N GLU A 144 12.14 1.90 -6.88
CA GLU A 144 12.06 1.80 -5.42
C GLU A 144 13.46 1.77 -4.80
N GLN A 145 14.41 1.04 -5.43
CA GLN A 145 15.79 0.95 -4.97
C GLN A 145 16.49 2.31 -4.99
N LYS A 146 16.35 3.07 -6.09
CA LYS A 146 16.95 4.41 -6.19
C LYS A 146 16.33 5.39 -5.20
N ILE A 147 15.01 5.28 -4.97
CA ILE A 147 14.34 6.09 -3.96
C ILE A 147 14.86 5.70 -2.58
N TYR A 148 14.96 4.41 -2.27
CA TYR A 148 15.48 3.90 -1.01
C TYR A 148 16.91 4.37 -0.73
N GLU A 149 17.83 4.25 -1.70
CA GLU A 149 19.20 4.75 -1.59
C GLU A 149 19.25 6.26 -1.35
N TYR A 150 18.36 6.99 -2.01
CA TYR A 150 18.23 8.44 -1.80
C TYR A 150 17.81 8.74 -0.36
N LEU A 151 16.78 8.06 0.16
CA LEU A 151 16.29 8.23 1.52
C LEU A 151 17.37 7.90 2.56
N LEU A 152 18.13 6.83 2.36
CA LEU A 152 19.29 6.47 3.22
C LEU A 152 20.35 7.56 3.27
N LYS A 153 20.76 8.08 2.10
CA LYS A 153 21.81 9.10 2.00
C LYS A 153 21.43 10.44 2.65
N HIS A 154 20.15 10.80 2.58
CA HIS A 154 19.68 12.10 3.06
C HIS A 154 19.13 12.02 4.48
N GLN A 155 19.23 10.85 5.17
CA GLN A 155 18.68 10.61 6.50
C GLN A 155 17.26 11.16 6.62
N ASP A 156 16.44 10.85 5.61
CA ASP A 156 15.10 11.40 5.47
C ASP A 156 14.20 10.92 6.61
N ASN A 157 14.14 11.72 7.66
CA ASN A 157 13.23 11.57 8.78
C ASN A 157 11.89 12.29 8.50
N GLY A 158 11.68 12.76 7.27
CA GLY A 158 10.51 13.53 6.87
C GLY A 158 9.20 12.80 7.08
N ALA A 159 8.15 13.57 7.29
CA ALA A 159 6.77 13.08 7.39
C ALA A 159 6.43 12.15 6.23
N GLN A 160 5.64 11.15 6.49
CA GLN A 160 5.11 10.26 5.45
C GLN A 160 4.22 11.09 4.50
N ILE A 161 4.71 11.30 3.27
CA ILE A 161 4.00 12.08 2.25
C ILE A 161 3.04 11.17 1.47
N CYS A 162 3.37 9.89 1.41
CA CYS A 162 2.68 8.86 0.64
C CYS A 162 2.39 7.67 1.55
N GLY A 163 1.42 6.88 1.16
CA GLY A 163 1.03 5.72 1.93
C GLY A 163 -0.38 5.84 2.52
N THR A 164 -0.91 4.72 2.94
CA THR A 164 -2.28 4.59 3.44
C THR A 164 -2.34 4.45 4.96
N ASN A 165 -1.19 4.56 5.62
CA ASN A 165 -1.07 4.46 7.07
C ASN A 165 -0.42 5.72 7.68
N SER A 166 -0.58 5.87 9.01
CA SER A 166 0.10 6.92 9.75
C SER A 166 1.62 6.67 9.81
N GLU A 167 2.41 7.71 10.12
CA GLU A 167 3.88 7.66 10.21
C GLU A 167 4.44 6.50 11.05
N LYS A 168 3.67 6.03 12.05
CA LYS A 168 4.08 4.94 12.94
C LYS A 168 3.74 3.56 12.43
N LEU A 169 2.87 3.45 11.43
CA LEU A 169 2.38 2.19 10.88
C LEU A 169 2.73 2.11 9.40
N LYS A 170 3.35 1.00 9.03
CA LYS A 170 3.72 0.72 7.64
C LYS A 170 2.51 0.21 6.87
N ASP A 171 2.44 0.50 5.59
CA ASP A 171 1.43 -0.05 4.69
C ASP A 171 1.65 -1.54 4.43
N MET A 172 2.92 -1.95 4.41
CA MET A 172 3.32 -3.34 4.31
C MET A 172 3.63 -3.94 5.68
N ILE A 173 2.97 -5.03 6.03
CA ILE A 173 3.23 -5.80 7.26
C ILE A 173 3.96 -7.10 6.92
N GLY A 174 5.01 -7.41 7.67
CA GLY A 174 5.78 -8.65 7.51
C GLY A 174 6.91 -8.58 6.49
N VAL A 175 7.39 -7.37 6.17
CA VAL A 175 8.64 -7.21 5.40
C VAL A 175 9.81 -7.40 6.35
N GLU A 176 10.44 -8.56 6.25
CA GLU A 176 11.62 -8.90 7.04
C GLU A 176 12.83 -9.08 6.13
N ARG A 177 14.00 -8.68 6.64
CA ARG A 177 15.26 -8.94 5.94
C ARG A 177 15.46 -10.45 5.80
N PRO A 178 15.84 -10.97 4.62
CA PRO A 178 16.26 -12.35 4.49
C PRO A 178 17.44 -12.60 5.44
N ILE A 179 17.36 -13.65 6.27
CA ILE A 179 18.51 -14.10 7.06
C ILE A 179 19.55 -14.59 6.06
N VAL A 180 20.59 -13.81 5.87
CA VAL A 180 21.76 -14.23 5.09
C VAL A 180 22.59 -15.11 6.02
N TYR A 181 22.47 -16.41 5.87
CA TYR A 181 23.43 -17.33 6.47
C TYR A 181 24.78 -17.07 5.80
N LYS A 182 25.70 -16.38 6.48
CA LYS A 182 27.11 -16.39 6.07
C LYS A 182 27.56 -17.85 6.12
N LYS A 183 27.85 -18.43 4.94
CA LYS A 183 28.58 -19.69 4.91
C LYS A 183 29.88 -19.40 5.66
N SER A 184 30.08 -20.07 6.78
CA SER A 184 31.38 -20.11 7.46
C SER A 184 32.39 -20.67 6.47
N SER A 185 33.42 -19.88 6.17
CA SER A 185 34.56 -20.27 5.36
C SER A 185 35.37 -21.32 6.10
#